data_577fe52c8124a721a7427f3725a6dd64
#
_entry.id   577fe52c8124a721a7427f3725a6dd64
#
_cell.length_a   1.000
_cell.length_b   1.000
_cell.length_c   1.000
_cell.angle_alpha   90.00
_cell.angle_beta   90.00
_cell.angle_gamma   90.00
#
_symmetry.space_group_name_H-M   'P 1'
#
loop_
_entity.id
_entity.type
_entity.pdbx_description
1 polymer ?
#
loop_
_entity_poly.entity_id
_entity_poly.type
_entity_poly.pdbx_seq_one_letter_code
_entity_poly.pdbx_strand_id
1 'polypeptide(L)'
;DDDDDRTPAKVAVVDLNQNKKVREITAGPETEGIEFSEDGSKIIVTNEADNTITIHDFNSGDIVRTIDAGPYGLRPRGIKVSPNGQFYVATLEFSNNFIVLDKNFDYVKTVNTQHDVDEGDMHTGNSPYGVSFSPSGDKLFVAASGGRGNRSSLEVYDGKTFEKINRVKTEEGRRCWHFTFTPDNKDILLACGRSDEVLVIDSESLKIKKRIPVAGIPWGIVTYPKSIGSLDQPN
;
A
#
# COMPACT_ATOMS: atom_id res chain seq x y z
N ASP A 1 8.56 -14.25 13.18
CA ASP A 1 7.30 -14.41 12.47
C ASP A 1 7.30 -15.83 11.93
N ASP A 2 6.34 -16.63 12.40
CA ASP A 2 6.16 -17.99 11.92
C ASP A 2 5.45 -17.89 10.57
N ASP A 3 6.19 -18.01 9.47
CA ASP A 3 5.69 -17.91 8.09
C ASP A 3 4.64 -18.99 7.73
N ASP A 4 4.26 -19.82 8.71
CA ASP A 4 3.29 -20.91 8.59
C ASP A 4 1.98 -20.70 9.36
N ASP A 5 1.73 -19.52 9.95
CA ASP A 5 0.46 -19.29 10.65
C ASP A 5 -0.69 -19.16 9.65
N ARG A 6 -1.43 -20.23 9.47
CA ARG A 6 -2.63 -20.34 8.64
C ARG A 6 -3.92 -20.00 9.39
N THR A 7 -3.82 -19.43 10.57
CA THR A 7 -4.99 -19.02 11.35
C THR A 7 -5.72 -17.87 10.65
N PRO A 8 -7.02 -18.00 10.36
CA PRO A 8 -7.78 -16.91 9.75
C PRO A 8 -7.75 -15.64 10.62
N ALA A 9 -7.37 -14.54 10.01
CA ALA A 9 -7.33 -13.24 10.67
C ALA A 9 -8.74 -12.63 10.79
N LYS A 10 -8.85 -11.59 11.61
CA LYS A 10 -10.10 -10.85 11.86
C LYS A 10 -9.91 -9.38 11.50
N VAL A 11 -10.79 -8.88 10.67
CA VAL A 11 -10.95 -7.44 10.43
C VAL A 11 -11.95 -6.89 11.43
N ALA A 12 -11.50 -6.03 12.34
CA ALA A 12 -12.37 -5.39 13.31
C ALA A 12 -13.09 -4.19 12.69
N VAL A 13 -14.41 -4.14 12.82
CA VAL A 13 -15.22 -2.98 12.42
C VAL A 13 -15.52 -2.16 13.67
N VAL A 14 -15.10 -0.89 13.65
CA VAL A 14 -15.26 0.06 14.75
C VAL A 14 -16.24 1.15 14.34
N ASP A 15 -17.29 1.32 15.12
CA ASP A 15 -18.22 2.47 14.99
C ASP A 15 -17.58 3.68 15.68
N LEU A 16 -17.24 4.70 14.89
CA LEU A 16 -16.58 5.91 15.40
C LEU A 16 -17.50 6.80 16.24
N ASN A 17 -18.83 6.75 16.03
CA ASN A 17 -19.77 7.50 16.83
C ASN A 17 -19.94 6.90 18.24
N GLN A 18 -19.91 5.57 18.30
CA GLN A 18 -20.00 4.83 19.56
C GLN A 18 -18.63 4.58 20.19
N ASN A 19 -17.56 4.82 19.45
CA ASN A 19 -16.16 4.50 19.82
C ASN A 19 -16.03 3.04 20.30
N LYS A 20 -16.63 2.11 19.52
CA LYS A 20 -16.77 0.72 19.93
C LYS A 20 -16.61 -0.23 18.76
N LYS A 21 -15.90 -1.35 18.97
CA LYS A 21 -15.91 -2.48 18.03
C LYS A 21 -17.33 -3.07 18.00
N VAL A 22 -17.95 -3.05 16.81
CA VAL A 22 -19.33 -3.52 16.62
C VAL A 22 -19.41 -4.91 16.01
N ARG A 23 -18.41 -5.34 15.25
CA ARG A 23 -18.32 -6.69 14.68
C ARG A 23 -16.94 -7.02 14.17
N GLU A 24 -16.77 -8.25 13.68
CA GLU A 24 -15.58 -8.73 13.00
C GLU A 24 -15.96 -9.37 11.67
N ILE A 25 -15.07 -9.24 10.67
CA ILE A 25 -15.15 -9.96 9.40
C ILE A 25 -14.00 -10.95 9.41
N THR A 26 -14.28 -12.23 9.12
CA THR A 26 -13.23 -13.23 9.03
C THR A 26 -12.59 -13.15 7.65
N ALA A 27 -11.28 -12.93 7.63
CA ALA A 27 -10.45 -12.89 6.42
C ALA A 27 -9.50 -14.08 6.38
N GLY A 28 -8.63 -14.15 5.40
CA GLY A 28 -7.58 -15.17 5.31
C GLY A 28 -6.46 -14.94 6.34
N PRO A 29 -5.46 -15.83 6.39
CA PRO A 29 -4.34 -15.69 7.31
C PRO A 29 -3.40 -14.55 6.89
N GLU A 30 -2.75 -13.95 7.88
CA GLU A 30 -1.85 -12.80 7.70
C GLU A 30 -2.47 -11.68 6.87
N THR A 31 -3.61 -11.16 7.31
CA THR A 31 -4.26 -10.00 6.69
C THR A 31 -3.42 -8.74 6.90
N GLU A 32 -3.08 -8.05 5.81
CA GLU A 32 -2.25 -6.84 5.83
C GLU A 32 -2.96 -5.60 5.26
N GLY A 33 -3.42 -5.66 4.03
CA GLY A 33 -4.07 -4.54 3.37
C GLY A 33 -5.59 -4.63 3.44
N ILE A 34 -6.21 -3.48 3.69
CA ILE A 34 -7.66 -3.35 3.74
C ILE A 34 -8.06 -2.11 2.94
N GLU A 35 -9.06 -2.27 2.08
CA GLU A 35 -9.64 -1.18 1.30
C GLU A 35 -11.15 -1.35 1.16
N PHE A 36 -11.87 -0.25 1.03
CA PHE A 36 -13.28 -0.29 0.61
C PHE A 36 -13.40 -0.22 -0.91
N SER A 37 -14.50 -0.78 -1.45
CA SER A 37 -14.91 -0.40 -2.78
C SER A 37 -15.31 1.08 -2.82
N GLU A 38 -15.27 1.68 -4.01
CA GLU A 38 -15.59 3.11 -4.19
C GLU A 38 -16.98 3.46 -3.65
N ASP A 39 -17.95 2.56 -3.78
CA ASP A 39 -19.32 2.71 -3.26
C ASP A 39 -19.48 2.31 -1.78
N GLY A 40 -18.41 1.86 -1.12
CA GLY A 40 -18.41 1.41 0.27
C GLY A 40 -19.18 0.11 0.54
N SER A 41 -19.72 -0.55 -0.48
CA SER A 41 -20.52 -1.77 -0.32
C SER A 41 -19.68 -3.02 -0.04
N LYS A 42 -18.40 -2.99 -0.38
CA LYS A 42 -17.46 -4.12 -0.23
C LYS A 42 -16.22 -3.70 0.55
N ILE A 43 -15.61 -4.67 1.17
CA ILE A 43 -14.27 -4.54 1.75
C ILE A 43 -13.34 -5.53 1.06
N ILE A 44 -12.18 -5.06 0.65
CA ILE A 44 -11.17 -5.83 -0.05
C ILE A 44 -10.00 -6.04 0.92
N VAL A 45 -9.56 -7.27 1.06
CA VAL A 45 -8.56 -7.66 2.04
C VAL A 45 -7.47 -8.49 1.38
N THR A 46 -6.20 -8.12 1.61
CA THR A 46 -5.05 -8.92 1.19
C THR A 46 -4.66 -9.90 2.29
N ASN A 47 -4.40 -11.15 1.92
CA ASN A 47 -4.04 -12.23 2.84
C ASN A 47 -2.68 -12.80 2.40
N GLU A 48 -1.63 -12.44 3.13
CA GLU A 48 -0.25 -12.72 2.72
C GLU A 48 0.06 -14.22 2.67
N ALA A 49 -0.29 -14.96 3.72
CA ALA A 49 0.08 -16.36 3.84
C ALA A 49 -0.60 -17.29 2.82
N ASP A 50 -1.78 -16.91 2.34
CA ASP A 50 -2.51 -17.68 1.31
C ASP A 50 -2.30 -17.15 -0.10
N ASN A 51 -1.60 -16.04 -0.27
CA ASN A 51 -1.47 -15.34 -1.56
C ASN A 51 -2.84 -15.03 -2.19
N THR A 52 -3.82 -14.63 -1.39
CA THR A 52 -5.17 -14.31 -1.87
C THR A 52 -5.56 -12.86 -1.59
N ILE A 53 -6.49 -12.36 -2.40
CA ILE A 53 -7.22 -11.12 -2.13
C ILE A 53 -8.69 -11.50 -2.04
N THR A 54 -9.30 -11.27 -0.88
CA THR A 54 -10.71 -11.57 -0.64
C THR A 54 -11.56 -10.31 -0.70
N ILE A 55 -12.66 -10.39 -1.41
CA ILE A 55 -13.68 -9.34 -1.49
C ILE A 55 -14.88 -9.80 -0.66
N HIS A 56 -15.27 -8.99 0.30
CA HIS A 56 -16.38 -9.29 1.19
C HIS A 56 -17.52 -8.28 0.98
N ASP A 57 -18.75 -8.73 1.07
CA ASP A 57 -19.88 -7.82 1.29
C ASP A 57 -19.72 -7.15 2.66
N PHE A 58 -19.73 -5.82 2.69
CA PHE A 58 -19.43 -5.11 3.94
C PHE A 58 -20.52 -5.33 4.98
N ASN A 59 -21.80 -5.50 4.60
CA ASN A 59 -22.90 -5.65 5.56
C ASN A 59 -22.93 -7.04 6.19
N SER A 60 -22.86 -8.09 5.39
CA SER A 60 -22.87 -9.47 5.90
C SER A 60 -21.52 -9.95 6.40
N GLY A 61 -20.42 -9.47 5.82
CA GLY A 61 -19.06 -9.96 6.03
C GLY A 61 -18.71 -11.20 5.19
N ASP A 62 -19.66 -11.68 4.37
CA ASP A 62 -19.46 -12.87 3.55
C ASP A 62 -18.48 -12.61 2.40
N ILE A 63 -17.64 -13.59 2.09
CA ILE A 63 -16.77 -13.54 0.92
C ILE A 63 -17.64 -13.65 -0.34
N VAL A 64 -17.62 -12.63 -1.18
CA VAL A 64 -18.31 -12.62 -2.47
C VAL A 64 -17.38 -13.01 -3.63
N ARG A 65 -16.06 -12.83 -3.44
CA ARG A 65 -15.05 -13.24 -4.42
C ARG A 65 -13.71 -13.47 -3.74
N THR A 66 -12.97 -14.46 -4.22
CA THR A 66 -11.55 -14.68 -3.88
C THR A 66 -10.73 -14.62 -5.15
N ILE A 67 -9.64 -13.85 -5.12
CA ILE A 67 -8.65 -13.76 -6.19
C ILE A 67 -7.41 -14.50 -5.71
N ASP A 68 -6.98 -15.50 -6.46
CA ASP A 68 -5.66 -16.13 -6.28
C ASP A 68 -4.61 -15.20 -6.91
N ALA A 69 -3.76 -14.60 -6.10
CA ALA A 69 -2.67 -13.75 -6.54
C ALA A 69 -1.43 -14.55 -6.95
N GLY A 70 -1.34 -15.83 -6.55
CA GLY A 70 -0.19 -16.71 -6.78
C GLY A 70 0.34 -16.73 -8.21
N PRO A 71 -0.52 -16.79 -9.25
CA PRO A 71 -0.09 -16.74 -10.65
C PRO A 71 0.61 -15.43 -11.05
N TYR A 72 0.42 -14.35 -10.30
CA TYR A 72 0.96 -13.02 -10.58
C TYR A 72 2.11 -12.64 -9.66
N GLY A 73 2.14 -13.21 -8.47
CA GLY A 73 3.18 -12.98 -7.46
C GLY A 73 2.74 -13.36 -6.05
N LEU A 74 3.63 -13.19 -5.09
CA LEU A 74 3.50 -13.69 -3.74
C LEU A 74 3.40 -12.56 -2.71
N ARG A 75 2.71 -12.82 -1.60
CA ARG A 75 2.50 -11.95 -0.45
C ARG A 75 1.82 -10.62 -0.84
N PRO A 76 0.51 -10.66 -1.17
CA PRO A 76 -0.26 -9.45 -1.41
C PRO A 76 -0.35 -8.63 -0.11
N ARG A 77 0.05 -7.35 -0.18
CA ARG A 77 0.22 -6.51 1.00
C ARG A 77 -0.65 -5.25 0.95
N GLY A 78 -0.18 -4.19 0.31
CA GLY A 78 -0.99 -2.98 0.16
C GLY A 78 -2.08 -3.15 -0.89
N ILE A 79 -3.25 -2.57 -0.66
CA ILE A 79 -4.36 -2.51 -1.63
C ILE A 79 -4.96 -1.12 -1.61
N LYS A 80 -5.19 -0.52 -2.79
CA LYS A 80 -5.85 0.78 -2.94
C LYS A 80 -6.70 0.87 -4.19
N VAL A 81 -7.84 1.55 -4.05
CA VAL A 81 -8.71 1.92 -5.16
C VAL A 81 -8.28 3.27 -5.74
N SER A 82 -8.38 3.42 -7.06
CA SER A 82 -8.20 4.71 -7.72
C SER A 82 -9.32 5.69 -7.35
N PRO A 83 -9.08 7.01 -7.27
CA PRO A 83 -10.09 8.00 -6.87
C PRO A 83 -11.36 8.00 -7.74
N ASN A 84 -11.30 7.48 -8.95
CA ASN A 84 -12.43 7.35 -9.86
C ASN A 84 -13.08 5.94 -9.83
N GLY A 85 -12.65 5.06 -8.92
CA GLY A 85 -13.18 3.70 -8.76
C GLY A 85 -12.88 2.73 -9.90
N GLN A 86 -12.06 3.11 -10.90
CA GLN A 86 -11.86 2.27 -12.09
C GLN A 86 -10.84 1.14 -11.88
N PHE A 87 -9.90 1.32 -10.96
CA PHE A 87 -8.83 0.37 -10.74
C PHE A 87 -8.59 0.12 -9.25
N TYR A 88 -8.21 -1.12 -8.94
CA TYR A 88 -7.60 -1.51 -7.67
C TYR A 88 -6.17 -1.93 -7.92
N VAL A 89 -5.25 -1.50 -7.07
CA VAL A 89 -3.84 -1.85 -7.15
C VAL A 89 -3.44 -2.59 -5.88
N ALA A 90 -2.91 -3.80 -6.03
CA ALA A 90 -2.40 -4.61 -4.93
C ALA A 90 -0.89 -4.87 -5.11
N THR A 91 -0.10 -4.58 -4.08
CA THR A 91 1.34 -4.87 -4.07
C THR A 91 1.59 -6.32 -3.69
N LEU A 92 2.60 -6.95 -4.33
CA LEU A 92 3.02 -8.33 -4.11
C LEU A 92 4.48 -8.32 -3.63
N GLU A 93 4.67 -8.35 -2.32
CA GLU A 93 5.95 -8.05 -1.65
C GLU A 93 7.11 -8.91 -2.16
N PHE A 94 6.93 -10.24 -2.19
CA PHE A 94 8.02 -11.16 -2.51
C PHE A 94 8.29 -11.33 -4.02
N SER A 95 7.45 -10.74 -4.86
CA SER A 95 7.60 -10.84 -6.31
C SER A 95 8.04 -9.54 -6.97
N ASN A 96 8.35 -8.51 -6.17
CA ASN A 96 8.81 -7.21 -6.67
C ASN A 96 7.88 -6.64 -7.75
N ASN A 97 6.57 -6.75 -7.54
CA ASN A 97 5.58 -6.25 -8.48
C ASN A 97 4.29 -5.81 -7.78
N PHE A 98 3.41 -5.20 -8.53
CA PHE A 98 2.03 -5.01 -8.14
C PHE A 98 1.11 -5.44 -9.29
N ILE A 99 -0.11 -5.82 -8.94
CA ILE A 99 -1.16 -6.11 -9.92
C ILE A 99 -2.18 -4.99 -9.95
N VAL A 100 -2.76 -4.81 -11.13
CA VAL A 100 -3.87 -3.92 -11.37
C VAL A 100 -5.10 -4.77 -11.68
N LEU A 101 -6.18 -4.51 -10.96
CA LEU A 101 -7.49 -5.07 -11.18
C LEU A 101 -8.41 -3.95 -11.67
N ASP A 102 -9.40 -4.28 -12.49
CA ASP A 102 -10.43 -3.32 -12.89
C ASP A 102 -11.50 -3.15 -11.80
N LYS A 103 -12.49 -2.31 -12.05
CA LYS A 103 -13.62 -2.06 -11.13
C LYS A 103 -14.46 -3.30 -10.80
N ASN A 104 -14.38 -4.34 -11.61
CA ASN A 104 -15.05 -5.63 -11.38
C ASN A 104 -14.13 -6.64 -10.69
N PHE A 105 -12.93 -6.22 -10.28
CA PHE A 105 -11.87 -7.05 -9.72
C PHE A 105 -11.30 -8.07 -10.71
N ASP A 106 -11.40 -7.83 -12.01
CA ASP A 106 -10.77 -8.66 -13.02
C ASP A 106 -9.33 -8.19 -13.27
N TYR A 107 -8.43 -9.16 -13.46
CA TYR A 107 -7.02 -8.87 -13.70
C TYR A 107 -6.81 -8.07 -14.99
N VAL A 108 -6.04 -6.99 -14.90
CA VAL A 108 -5.66 -6.14 -16.03
C VAL A 108 -4.21 -6.36 -16.42
N LYS A 109 -3.28 -6.18 -15.47
CA LYS A 109 -1.84 -6.32 -15.73
C LYS A 109 -1.03 -6.48 -14.44
N THR A 110 0.19 -6.98 -14.60
CA THR A 110 1.24 -6.95 -13.59
C THR A 110 2.28 -5.89 -13.98
N VAL A 111 2.75 -5.12 -13.01
CA VAL A 111 3.78 -4.11 -13.18
C VAL A 111 4.95 -4.43 -12.27
N ASN A 112 6.14 -4.59 -12.86
CA ASN A 112 7.35 -4.89 -12.12
C ASN A 112 7.87 -3.62 -11.43
N THR A 113 8.17 -3.71 -10.13
CA THR A 113 8.81 -2.65 -9.35
C THR A 113 10.33 -2.73 -9.39
N GLN A 114 10.87 -3.83 -9.93
CA GLN A 114 12.30 -3.99 -10.17
C GLN A 114 12.70 -3.20 -11.41
N HIS A 115 13.41 -2.12 -11.20
CA HIS A 115 13.91 -1.27 -12.29
C HIS A 115 15.40 -1.50 -12.47
N ASP A 116 15.86 -1.20 -13.70
CA ASP A 116 17.24 -1.31 -14.09
C ASP A 116 18.18 -0.81 -12.98
N VAL A 117 19.03 -1.72 -12.57
CA VAL A 117 20.08 -1.44 -11.61
C VAL A 117 21.10 -0.61 -12.39
N ASP A 118 21.25 0.67 -12.08
CA ASP A 118 22.48 1.37 -12.45
C ASP A 118 23.63 0.55 -11.88
N GLU A 119 24.56 0.07 -12.72
CA GLU A 119 25.73 -0.69 -12.28
C GLU A 119 26.44 0.09 -11.17
N GLY A 120 26.31 -0.41 -9.94
CA GLY A 120 26.83 0.26 -8.75
C GLY A 120 25.75 0.84 -7.81
N ASP A 121 24.49 0.94 -8.21
CA ASP A 121 23.42 1.32 -7.30
C ASP A 121 22.97 0.12 -6.45
N MET A 122 23.49 0.05 -5.23
CA MET A 122 23.09 -0.96 -4.25
C MET A 122 21.69 -0.72 -3.66
N HIS A 123 20.92 0.17 -4.28
CA HIS A 123 19.60 0.63 -3.83
C HIS A 123 18.44 -0.08 -4.56
N THR A 124 18.63 -1.29 -5.01
CA THR A 124 17.56 -2.09 -5.58
C THR A 124 16.63 -2.58 -4.49
N GLY A 125 15.89 -1.66 -3.93
CA GLY A 125 14.75 -1.96 -3.10
C GLY A 125 13.54 -2.13 -3.99
N ASN A 126 12.98 -3.31 -4.01
CA ASN A 126 11.97 -3.64 -4.99
C ASN A 126 10.73 -4.29 -4.39
N SER A 127 10.85 -4.77 -3.14
CA SER A 127 9.71 -5.30 -2.40
C SER A 127 8.70 -4.17 -2.13
N PRO A 128 7.55 -4.15 -2.81
CA PRO A 128 6.55 -3.11 -2.62
C PRO A 128 5.70 -3.37 -1.39
N TYR A 129 5.34 -2.30 -0.69
CA TYR A 129 4.53 -2.33 0.53
C TYR A 129 3.28 -1.46 0.39
N GLY A 130 3.33 -0.25 0.93
CA GLY A 130 2.24 0.70 0.85
C GLY A 130 2.06 1.23 -0.57
N VAL A 131 0.81 1.39 -0.98
CA VAL A 131 0.42 1.94 -2.28
C VAL A 131 -0.68 2.96 -2.08
N SER A 132 -0.67 4.05 -2.84
CA SER A 132 -1.76 5.02 -2.88
C SER A 132 -1.73 5.81 -4.17
N PHE A 133 -2.90 6.19 -4.65
CA PHE A 133 -3.00 7.18 -5.72
C PHE A 133 -2.77 8.59 -5.16
N SER A 134 -2.34 9.51 -6.02
CA SER A 134 -2.45 10.94 -5.73
C SER A 134 -3.93 11.31 -5.57
N PRO A 135 -4.26 12.39 -4.86
CA PRO A 135 -5.64 12.84 -4.71
C PRO A 135 -6.37 13.09 -6.03
N SER A 136 -5.64 13.47 -7.08
CA SER A 136 -6.18 13.65 -8.45
C SER A 136 -6.30 12.34 -9.24
N GLY A 137 -5.65 11.27 -8.79
CA GLY A 137 -5.58 9.99 -9.51
C GLY A 137 -4.65 9.98 -10.72
N ASP A 138 -3.89 11.04 -10.97
CA ASP A 138 -2.95 11.13 -12.09
C ASP A 138 -1.64 10.39 -11.85
N LYS A 139 -1.30 10.14 -10.58
CA LYS A 139 -0.12 9.39 -10.17
C LYS A 139 -0.49 8.25 -9.23
N LEU A 140 0.27 7.17 -9.31
CA LEU A 140 0.28 6.09 -8.34
C LEU A 140 1.64 6.08 -7.65
N PHE A 141 1.64 6.02 -6.33
CA PHE A 141 2.83 5.94 -5.50
C PHE A 141 2.93 4.56 -4.87
N VAL A 142 4.12 3.97 -4.88
CA VAL A 142 4.41 2.68 -4.26
C VAL A 142 5.66 2.80 -3.42
N ALA A 143 5.54 2.59 -2.11
CA ALA A 143 6.69 2.48 -1.23
C ALA A 143 7.34 1.12 -1.45
N ALA A 144 8.64 1.11 -1.75
CA ALA A 144 9.39 -0.11 -1.99
C ALA A 144 10.70 -0.10 -1.21
N SER A 145 11.16 -1.27 -0.78
CA SER A 145 12.45 -1.40 -0.12
C SER A 145 13.11 -2.74 -0.36
N GLY A 146 14.44 -2.78 -0.26
CA GLY A 146 15.22 -4.00 -0.47
C GLY A 146 16.71 -3.70 -0.65
N GLY A 147 17.43 -4.64 -1.25
CA GLY A 147 18.87 -4.54 -1.44
C GLY A 147 19.67 -4.56 -0.13
N ARG A 148 20.97 -4.32 -0.23
CA ARG A 148 21.85 -4.24 0.94
C ARG A 148 21.49 -3.03 1.80
N GLY A 149 21.19 -3.26 3.09
CA GLY A 149 20.84 -2.22 4.05
C GLY A 149 19.37 -1.84 4.08
N ASN A 150 18.48 -2.52 3.36
CA ASN A 150 17.04 -2.25 3.29
C ASN A 150 16.70 -0.78 2.95
N ARG A 151 17.47 -0.17 2.09
CA ARG A 151 17.19 1.18 1.60
C ARG A 151 15.89 1.19 0.83
N SER A 152 15.21 2.31 0.87
CA SER A 152 13.86 2.43 0.32
C SER A 152 13.78 3.47 -0.78
N SER A 153 12.71 3.39 -1.53
CA SER A 153 12.30 4.37 -2.51
C SER A 153 10.79 4.56 -2.47
N LEU A 154 10.34 5.69 -2.95
CA LEU A 154 8.95 5.89 -3.31
C LEU A 154 8.88 5.92 -4.84
N GLU A 155 8.35 4.86 -5.42
CA GLU A 155 8.20 4.69 -6.85
C GLU A 155 6.97 5.45 -7.32
N VAL A 156 7.07 6.12 -8.47
CA VAL A 156 5.97 6.93 -9.02
C VAL A 156 5.62 6.45 -10.42
N TYR A 157 4.36 6.15 -10.61
CA TYR A 157 3.78 5.67 -11.86
C TYR A 157 2.69 6.62 -12.33
N ASP A 158 2.42 6.64 -13.62
CA ASP A 158 1.22 7.25 -14.18
C ASP A 158 -0.02 6.51 -13.64
N GLY A 159 -1.00 7.23 -13.14
CA GLY A 159 -2.17 6.64 -12.47
C GLY A 159 -3.18 5.97 -13.40
N LYS A 160 -2.97 6.02 -14.73
CA LYS A 160 -3.85 5.42 -15.75
C LYS A 160 -3.15 4.33 -16.54
N THR A 161 -1.92 4.58 -16.98
CA THR A 161 -1.14 3.64 -17.79
C THR A 161 -0.33 2.69 -16.92
N PHE A 162 -0.06 3.08 -15.66
CA PHE A 162 0.82 2.37 -14.72
C PHE A 162 2.25 2.23 -15.23
N GLU A 163 2.66 3.12 -16.13
CA GLU A 163 4.04 3.25 -16.57
C GLU A 163 4.82 4.04 -15.53
N LYS A 164 6.04 3.61 -15.25
CA LYS A 164 6.90 4.30 -14.30
C LYS A 164 7.32 5.65 -14.88
N ILE A 165 7.14 6.71 -14.09
CA ILE A 165 7.49 8.08 -14.47
C ILE A 165 8.60 8.68 -13.62
N ASN A 166 8.77 8.22 -12.36
CA ASN A 166 9.80 8.77 -11.46
C ASN A 166 10.10 7.84 -10.29
N ARG A 167 11.11 8.21 -9.49
CA ARG A 167 11.50 7.56 -8.25
C ARG A 167 12.06 8.59 -7.28
N VAL A 168 11.61 8.57 -6.03
CA VAL A 168 12.26 9.27 -4.94
C VAL A 168 13.19 8.29 -4.22
N LYS A 169 14.50 8.47 -4.35
CA LYS A 169 15.49 7.72 -3.56
C LYS A 169 15.51 8.28 -2.15
N THR A 170 15.30 7.44 -1.15
CA THR A 170 15.25 7.89 0.25
C THR A 170 16.63 8.09 0.88
N GLU A 171 17.70 7.83 0.11
CA GLU A 171 19.11 7.89 0.56
C GLU A 171 19.34 6.99 1.78
N GLU A 172 19.29 7.55 3.00
CA GLU A 172 19.46 6.80 4.25
C GLU A 172 18.18 6.15 4.78
N GLY A 173 17.00 6.49 4.20
CA GLY A 173 15.71 5.93 4.60
C GLY A 173 15.64 4.43 4.39
N ARG A 174 15.35 3.67 5.46
CA ARG A 174 15.32 2.21 5.45
C ARG A 174 13.97 1.66 5.84
N ARG A 175 13.52 0.66 5.10
CA ARG A 175 12.28 -0.03 5.35
C ARG A 175 11.12 0.96 5.52
N CYS A 176 10.86 1.73 4.47
CA CYS A 176 9.75 2.66 4.41
C CYS A 176 8.51 1.86 3.97
N TRP A 177 7.47 1.82 4.82
CA TRP A 177 6.29 0.98 4.57
C TRP A 177 5.11 1.76 4.06
N HIS A 178 4.69 2.77 4.83
CA HIS A 178 3.45 3.48 4.56
C HIS A 178 3.67 4.99 4.50
N PHE A 179 2.79 5.64 3.78
CA PHE A 179 2.84 7.08 3.57
C PHE A 179 1.43 7.66 3.47
N THR A 180 1.34 8.95 3.65
CA THR A 180 0.11 9.73 3.47
C THR A 180 0.43 11.10 2.90
N PHE A 181 -0.57 11.77 2.31
CA PHE A 181 -0.46 13.17 1.91
C PHE A 181 -0.83 14.08 3.08
N THR A 182 -0.24 15.26 3.14
CA THR A 182 -0.71 16.32 4.04
C THR A 182 -2.13 16.77 3.63
N PRO A 183 -2.95 17.32 4.55
CA PRO A 183 -4.32 17.72 4.25
C PRO A 183 -4.48 18.72 3.09
N ASP A 184 -3.42 19.49 2.79
CA ASP A 184 -3.34 20.41 1.65
C ASP A 184 -2.76 19.77 0.38
N ASN A 185 -2.44 18.48 0.44
CA ASN A 185 -1.88 17.64 -0.63
C ASN A 185 -0.49 18.09 -1.15
N LYS A 186 0.20 19.00 -0.46
CA LYS A 186 1.49 19.53 -0.90
C LYS A 186 2.67 18.63 -0.59
N ASP A 187 2.57 17.86 0.47
CA ASP A 187 3.66 17.01 0.93
C ASP A 187 3.18 15.56 1.11
N ILE A 188 4.10 14.64 0.90
CA ILE A 188 3.98 13.23 1.23
C ILE A 188 4.81 12.99 2.48
N LEU A 189 4.20 12.35 3.47
CA LEU A 189 4.85 11.91 4.70
C LEU A 189 5.10 10.41 4.59
N LEU A 190 6.36 9.99 4.55
CA LEU A 190 6.75 8.58 4.36
C LEU A 190 7.41 8.05 5.63
N ALA A 191 6.81 7.04 6.26
CA ALA A 191 7.31 6.40 7.47
C ALA A 191 8.41 5.38 7.14
N CYS A 192 9.62 5.61 7.64
CA CYS A 192 10.81 4.78 7.39
C CYS A 192 11.28 4.13 8.70
N GLY A 193 10.72 2.93 9.00
CA GLY A 193 10.85 2.31 10.31
C GLY A 193 12.28 1.96 10.72
N ARG A 194 13.08 1.37 9.85
CA ARG A 194 14.45 0.94 10.22
C ARG A 194 15.48 2.08 10.21
N SER A 195 15.09 3.29 9.87
CA SER A 195 15.88 4.49 10.05
C SER A 195 15.30 5.44 11.09
N ASP A 196 14.21 5.04 11.78
CA ASP A 196 13.57 5.82 12.86
C ASP A 196 13.26 7.25 12.43
N GLU A 197 12.62 7.40 11.27
CA GLU A 197 12.32 8.73 10.72
C GLU A 197 11.04 8.75 9.88
N VAL A 198 10.50 9.95 9.70
CA VAL A 198 9.50 10.29 8.70
C VAL A 198 10.12 11.26 7.70
N LEU A 199 10.03 10.94 6.42
CA LEU A 199 10.45 11.83 5.34
C LEU A 199 9.28 12.73 4.93
N VAL A 200 9.55 14.02 4.77
CA VAL A 200 8.64 14.99 4.16
C VAL A 200 9.09 15.22 2.73
N ILE A 201 8.28 14.83 1.78
CA ILE A 201 8.58 14.85 0.35
C ILE A 201 7.58 15.79 -0.33
N ASP A 202 8.07 16.76 -1.09
CA ASP A 202 7.20 17.61 -1.90
C ASP A 202 6.48 16.77 -2.97
N SER A 203 5.16 16.85 -3.04
CA SER A 203 4.34 15.95 -3.87
C SER A 203 4.45 16.22 -5.38
N GLU A 204 4.88 17.43 -5.77
CA GLU A 204 5.08 17.79 -7.18
C GLU A 204 6.51 17.60 -7.64
N SER A 205 7.46 18.22 -6.94
CA SER A 205 8.88 18.15 -7.30
C SER A 205 9.55 16.85 -6.89
N LEU A 206 8.91 16.06 -6.03
CA LEU A 206 9.39 14.79 -5.48
C LEU A 206 10.73 14.90 -4.74
N LYS A 207 11.05 16.11 -4.22
CA LYS A 207 12.25 16.36 -3.43
C LYS A 207 11.98 16.16 -1.94
N ILE A 208 12.91 15.52 -1.26
CA ILE A 208 12.88 15.42 0.20
C ILE A 208 13.16 16.82 0.79
N LYS A 209 12.17 17.37 1.49
CA LYS A 209 12.23 18.69 2.13
C LYS A 209 12.76 18.60 3.54
N LYS A 210 12.44 17.52 4.25
CA LYS A 210 12.78 17.37 5.66
C LYS A 210 12.84 15.90 6.07
N ARG A 211 13.67 15.60 7.07
CA ARG A 211 13.72 14.35 7.81
C ARG A 211 13.32 14.63 9.24
N ILE A 212 12.35 13.91 9.76
CA ILE A 212 11.84 14.06 11.12
C ILE A 212 12.21 12.79 11.89
N PRO A 213 13.12 12.85 12.87
CA PRO A 213 13.41 11.70 13.72
C PRO A 213 12.17 11.26 14.50
N VAL A 214 11.86 9.97 14.46
CA VAL A 214 10.73 9.34 15.17
C VAL A 214 11.20 7.98 15.69
N ALA A 215 11.48 7.91 16.97
CA ALA A 215 11.94 6.65 17.58
C ALA A 215 10.84 5.57 17.61
N GLY A 216 11.25 4.29 17.60
CA GLY A 216 10.35 3.17 17.82
C GLY A 216 9.78 2.56 16.55
N ILE A 217 10.53 2.60 15.45
CA ILE A 217 10.19 1.92 14.18
C ILE A 217 8.83 2.39 13.65
N PRO A 218 8.69 3.66 13.20
CA PRO A 218 7.44 4.15 12.63
C PRO A 218 7.04 3.30 11.42
N TRP A 219 5.84 2.70 11.50
CA TRP A 219 5.31 1.80 10.46
C TRP A 219 4.25 2.47 9.60
N GLY A 220 3.26 3.07 10.24
CA GLY A 220 2.13 3.75 9.61
C GLY A 220 2.06 5.22 9.96
N ILE A 221 1.39 5.99 9.13
CA ILE A 221 1.19 7.43 9.31
C ILE A 221 -0.13 7.87 8.71
N VAL A 222 -0.87 8.68 9.44
CA VAL A 222 -2.12 9.31 9.02
C VAL A 222 -2.10 10.79 9.37
N THR A 223 -2.90 11.59 8.71
CA THR A 223 -3.02 13.03 8.97
C THR A 223 -4.44 13.40 9.41
N TYR A 224 -4.58 14.50 10.11
CA TYR A 224 -5.85 15.09 10.50
C TYR A 224 -5.90 16.56 10.05
N PRO A 225 -7.03 17.10 9.60
CA PRO A 225 -8.40 16.53 9.58
C PRO A 225 -8.69 15.60 8.40
N LYS A 226 -7.78 15.49 7.44
CA LYS A 226 -7.92 14.68 6.24
C LYS A 226 -6.67 13.86 6.03
N SER A 227 -6.85 12.57 5.76
CA SER A 227 -5.78 11.66 5.42
C SER A 227 -6.07 10.99 4.10
N ILE A 228 -5.08 10.94 3.21
CA ILE A 228 -5.13 10.20 1.95
C ILE A 228 -3.76 9.53 1.80
N GLY A 229 -3.74 8.22 1.88
CA GLY A 229 -2.46 7.51 1.82
C GLY A 229 -2.63 6.00 1.77
N SER A 230 -1.54 5.30 2.01
CA SER A 230 -1.49 3.84 1.88
C SER A 230 -2.28 3.08 2.96
N LEU A 231 -2.69 3.74 4.04
CA LEU A 231 -3.51 3.17 5.12
C LEU A 231 -4.92 3.76 5.19
N ASP A 232 -5.21 4.78 4.38
CA ASP A 232 -6.48 5.48 4.43
C ASP A 232 -7.38 5.10 3.27
N GLN A 233 -8.66 5.38 3.46
CA GLN A 233 -9.67 5.19 2.42
C GLN A 233 -9.87 6.48 1.62
N PRO A 234 -10.24 6.38 0.34
CA PRO A 234 -10.71 7.53 -0.42
C PRO A 234 -11.96 8.10 0.27
N ASN A 235 -12.01 9.41 0.38
CA ASN A 235 -13.18 10.12 0.90
C ASN A 235 -14.22 10.30 -0.21
#